data_311a42a36314399d41c21134a74f21f2
#
_entry.id   311a42a36314399d41c21134a74f21f2
#
_cell.length_a   1.000
_cell.length_b   1.000
_cell.length_c   1.000
_cell.angle_alpha   90.00
_cell.angle_beta   90.00
_cell.angle_gamma   90.00
#
_symmetry.space_group_name_H-M   'P 1'
#
loop_
_entity.id
_entity.type
_entity.pdbx_description
1 polymer ?
#
loop_
_entity_poly.entity_id
_entity_poly.type
_entity_poly.pdbx_seq_one_letter_code
_entity_poly.pdbx_strand_id
1 'polypeptide(L)'
;MHGRKRKGAAVVGLLAIVSLAIAATALARVDAPAATAAPNVGCDNPTIGFQGPITGDAAFIGKEQLGFAQYAIRKLGGGTIKLLQQDTQLDPAQASTTGTKLHADANVLAVVGPAGSQEVLAVAPIYRKAQRLPFISGSATRTSLTNGSIPNFFRVVPNDSVQAPTTAKYIRQVLKANEVFIVDDQTAYSRPLANGVQANLKAGGVKVTRNSVNQKVTDFSSLVSKIGDGVDVVYLPWQIAANGQIFGQQMKEQGKSAIIVGSDGLDSGDFKIQGSYVVAFAPDIRGIKGNAAFIRGYGKKFVSNFGPPMYVATQAAIAAIKKACADGNATRAEVQRQLKATFLPKIVLGGNLQFTARGDVKGAKFYIFKLGAGGKKTLVG
;
A
#
# COMPACT_ATOMS: atom_id res chain seq x y z
N MET A 1 27.84 -43.63 65.73
CA MET A 1 27.76 -45.05 66.05
C MET A 1 27.79 -45.85 64.79
N HIS A 2 28.76 -46.74 64.71
CA HIS A 2 28.88 -47.94 63.87
C HIS A 2 28.64 -47.78 62.32
N GLY A 3 29.58 -48.08 61.51
CA GLY A 3 30.79 -48.89 61.62
C GLY A 3 30.81 -50.02 60.56
N ARG A 4 31.94 -50.11 59.87
CA ARG A 4 32.55 -51.32 59.25
C ARG A 4 32.04 -51.70 57.83
N LYS A 5 32.89 -51.96 56.92
CA LYS A 5 34.25 -52.43 56.63
C LYS A 5 34.20 -53.29 55.37
N ARG A 6 35.03 -52.93 54.39
CA ARG A 6 36.01 -53.72 53.64
C ARG A 6 35.73 -55.20 53.29
N LYS A 7 35.95 -55.44 51.94
CA LYS A 7 36.88 -56.44 51.33
C LYS A 7 36.57 -56.41 49.87
N GLY A 8 37.40 -56.25 48.88
CA GLY A 8 38.78 -56.69 48.67
C GLY A 8 38.80 -58.04 47.94
N ALA A 9 38.83 -58.05 46.59
CA ALA A 9 39.41 -59.14 45.83
C ALA A 9 39.81 -58.65 44.47
N ALA A 10 41.07 -58.80 44.13
CA ALA A 10 41.67 -58.66 42.84
C ALA A 10 41.61 -59.99 42.07
N VAL A 11 41.33 -59.99 40.81
CA VAL A 11 41.67 -61.11 39.89
C VAL A 11 41.94 -60.49 38.47
N VAL A 12 43.20 -60.46 38.14
CA VAL A 12 43.95 -60.92 36.97
C VAL A 12 43.16 -60.96 35.63
N GLY A 13 43.57 -60.13 34.75
CA GLY A 13 43.98 -60.18 33.35
C GLY A 13 43.27 -61.08 32.32
N LEU A 14 42.86 -60.44 31.27
CA LEU A 14 43.05 -60.96 29.90
C LEU A 14 42.99 -59.80 28.92
N LEU A 15 44.13 -59.53 28.27
CA LEU A 15 44.20 -58.67 27.08
C LEU A 15 43.45 -59.34 25.94
N ALA A 16 42.35 -58.74 25.48
CA ALA A 16 41.80 -59.05 24.17
C ALA A 16 41.94 -57.78 23.31
N ILE A 17 42.84 -57.86 22.32
CA ILE A 17 43.02 -56.84 21.31
C ILE A 17 41.80 -56.94 20.38
N VAL A 18 40.86 -56.01 20.50
CA VAL A 18 39.78 -55.84 19.53
C VAL A 18 40.24 -54.77 18.50
N SER A 19 40.52 -55.26 17.30
CA SER A 19 40.80 -54.42 16.15
C SER A 19 39.55 -53.67 15.76
N LEU A 20 39.53 -52.34 16.02
CA LEU A 20 38.45 -51.47 15.64
C LEU A 20 38.58 -51.14 14.14
N ALA A 21 37.81 -51.82 13.31
CA ALA A 21 37.65 -51.46 11.90
C ALA A 21 36.88 -50.11 11.84
N ILE A 22 37.57 -49.04 11.49
CA ILE A 22 36.94 -47.74 11.20
C ILE A 22 36.25 -47.89 9.85
N ALA A 23 34.94 -48.15 9.85
CA ALA A 23 34.11 -48.00 8.70
C ALA A 23 33.95 -46.49 8.42
N ALA A 24 34.66 -46.00 7.42
CA ALA A 24 34.44 -44.64 6.87
C ALA A 24 33.06 -44.62 6.22
N THR A 25 32.07 -44.10 6.94
CA THR A 25 30.79 -43.75 6.37
C THR A 25 31.00 -42.55 5.44
N ALA A 26 31.00 -42.79 4.15
CA ALA A 26 30.91 -41.74 3.15
C ALA A 26 29.58 -41.02 3.38
N LEU A 27 29.61 -39.85 4.01
CA LEU A 27 28.50 -38.92 3.99
C LEU A 27 28.30 -38.48 2.53
N ALA A 28 27.32 -39.11 1.88
CA ALA A 28 26.81 -38.60 0.63
C ALA A 28 26.36 -37.17 0.87
N ARG A 29 27.08 -36.19 0.32
CA ARG A 29 26.57 -34.83 0.23
C ARG A 29 25.30 -34.91 -0.61
N VAL A 30 24.17 -34.72 0.05
CA VAL A 30 22.93 -34.40 -0.66
C VAL A 30 23.18 -32.99 -1.18
N ASP A 31 23.56 -32.92 -2.44
CA ASP A 31 23.62 -31.61 -3.14
C ASP A 31 22.23 -31.02 -3.04
N ALA A 32 22.11 -29.90 -2.33
CA ALA A 32 20.91 -29.11 -2.33
C ALA A 32 20.54 -28.83 -3.81
N PRO A 33 19.28 -29.03 -4.22
CA PRO A 33 18.92 -28.79 -5.61
C PRO A 33 19.35 -27.36 -5.97
N ALA A 34 20.17 -27.26 -7.00
CA ALA A 34 20.63 -25.99 -7.55
C ALA A 34 19.38 -25.13 -7.75
N ALA A 35 19.37 -23.95 -7.12
CA ALA A 35 18.28 -23.01 -7.32
C ALA A 35 18.17 -22.77 -8.82
N THR A 36 17.09 -23.28 -9.44
CA THR A 36 16.86 -23.09 -10.86
C THR A 36 16.94 -21.60 -11.15
N ALA A 37 17.87 -21.21 -12.01
CA ALA A 37 18.02 -19.83 -12.41
C ALA A 37 16.65 -19.30 -12.87
N ALA A 38 16.25 -18.13 -12.42
CA ALA A 38 14.99 -17.54 -12.86
C ALA A 38 15.02 -17.44 -14.39
N PRO A 39 13.96 -17.84 -15.09
CA PRO A 39 13.94 -17.76 -16.53
C PRO A 39 14.17 -16.33 -16.97
N ASN A 40 15.12 -16.13 -17.87
CA ASN A 40 15.26 -14.87 -18.58
C ASN A 40 14.04 -14.71 -19.49
N VAL A 41 13.44 -13.54 -19.43
CA VAL A 41 12.36 -13.17 -20.35
C VAL A 41 12.98 -12.29 -21.43
N GLY A 42 12.79 -12.69 -22.69
CA GLY A 42 13.15 -11.83 -23.83
C GLY A 42 12.43 -10.51 -23.74
N CYS A 43 13.14 -9.40 -23.95
CA CYS A 43 12.61 -8.05 -23.78
C CYS A 43 11.87 -7.50 -25.00
N ASP A 44 11.45 -8.36 -25.92
CA ASP A 44 10.63 -7.98 -27.08
C ASP A 44 9.20 -7.55 -26.68
N ASN A 45 8.66 -8.13 -25.63
CA ASN A 45 7.30 -7.87 -25.15
C ASN A 45 7.20 -7.84 -23.61
N PRO A 46 8.02 -7.07 -22.89
CA PRO A 46 7.96 -6.99 -21.45
C PRO A 46 6.61 -6.41 -21.02
N THR A 47 6.02 -6.99 -20.00
CA THR A 47 4.67 -6.65 -19.54
C THR A 47 4.70 -6.06 -18.12
N ILE A 48 3.94 -5.00 -17.91
CA ILE A 48 3.60 -4.49 -16.58
C ILE A 48 2.19 -4.96 -16.26
N GLY A 49 2.00 -5.66 -15.14
CA GLY A 49 0.67 -5.92 -14.61
C GLY A 49 0.09 -4.66 -13.97
N PHE A 50 -1.15 -4.33 -14.26
CA PHE A 50 -1.94 -3.38 -13.48
C PHE A 50 -2.90 -4.16 -12.59
N GLN A 51 -2.98 -3.81 -11.30
CA GLN A 51 -3.88 -4.43 -10.35
C GLN A 51 -4.58 -3.36 -9.51
N GLY A 52 -5.90 -3.29 -9.59
CA GLY A 52 -6.69 -2.28 -8.88
C GLY A 52 -8.20 -2.46 -9.09
N PRO A 53 -9.05 -1.76 -8.32
CA PRO A 53 -10.51 -1.89 -8.38
C PRO A 53 -11.08 -1.15 -9.60
N ILE A 54 -11.17 -1.83 -10.74
CA ILE A 54 -11.71 -1.25 -12.00
C ILE A 54 -13.24 -1.22 -11.96
N THR A 55 -13.85 -2.16 -11.26
CA THR A 55 -15.31 -2.22 -11.04
C THR A 55 -15.64 -2.26 -9.55
N GLY A 56 -16.94 -2.25 -9.18
CA GLY A 56 -17.42 -2.22 -7.79
C GLY A 56 -17.40 -0.82 -7.15
N ASP A 57 -17.64 -0.77 -5.85
CA ASP A 57 -17.90 0.48 -5.10
C ASP A 57 -16.68 1.41 -5.00
N ALA A 58 -15.48 0.89 -5.20
CA ALA A 58 -14.22 1.66 -5.26
C ALA A 58 -13.71 1.89 -6.69
N ALA A 59 -14.55 1.68 -7.71
CA ALA A 59 -14.15 1.76 -9.11
C ALA A 59 -13.55 3.12 -9.52
N PHE A 60 -13.90 4.20 -8.82
CA PHE A 60 -13.33 5.52 -9.08
C PHE A 60 -11.80 5.51 -8.89
N ILE A 61 -11.29 4.79 -7.87
CA ILE A 61 -9.85 4.64 -7.61
C ILE A 61 -9.17 3.95 -8.79
N GLY A 62 -9.65 2.75 -9.11
CA GLY A 62 -9.00 1.90 -10.12
C GLY A 62 -9.09 2.46 -11.54
N LYS A 63 -10.23 3.03 -11.92
CA LYS A 63 -10.41 3.67 -13.25
C LYS A 63 -9.46 4.85 -13.45
N GLU A 64 -9.31 5.71 -12.44
CA GLU A 64 -8.39 6.84 -12.53
C GLU A 64 -6.94 6.36 -12.56
N GLN A 65 -6.55 5.43 -11.68
CA GLN A 65 -5.23 4.83 -11.68
C GLN A 65 -4.90 4.14 -13.01
N LEU A 66 -5.81 3.34 -13.55
CA LEU A 66 -5.62 2.65 -14.84
C LEU A 66 -5.43 3.66 -15.98
N GLY A 67 -6.22 4.73 -16.01
CA GLY A 67 -6.08 5.79 -17.01
C GLY A 67 -4.69 6.42 -17.02
N PHE A 68 -4.14 6.69 -15.85
CA PHE A 68 -2.79 7.25 -15.69
C PHE A 68 -1.68 6.22 -15.98
N ALA A 69 -1.86 4.94 -15.61
CA ALA A 69 -0.95 3.86 -15.99
C ALA A 69 -0.89 3.68 -17.51
N GLN A 70 -2.04 3.63 -18.18
CA GLN A 70 -2.13 3.59 -19.66
C GLN A 70 -1.45 4.79 -20.30
N TYR A 71 -1.59 5.99 -19.71
CA TYR A 71 -0.93 7.18 -20.22
C TYR A 71 0.60 7.08 -20.09
N ALA A 72 1.11 6.58 -18.96
CA ALA A 72 2.53 6.34 -18.78
C ALA A 72 3.08 5.34 -19.82
N ILE A 73 2.38 4.23 -20.05
CA ILE A 73 2.75 3.25 -21.10
C ILE A 73 2.83 3.90 -22.49
N ARG A 74 1.81 4.66 -22.88
CA ARG A 74 1.81 5.34 -24.18
C ARG A 74 2.96 6.33 -24.33
N LYS A 75 3.27 7.07 -23.27
CA LYS A 75 4.30 8.12 -23.29
C LYS A 75 5.72 7.60 -23.16
N LEU A 76 5.91 6.56 -22.36
CA LEU A 76 7.24 6.14 -21.90
C LEU A 76 7.58 4.70 -22.27
N GLY A 77 6.59 3.89 -22.64
CA GLY A 77 6.76 2.46 -22.92
C GLY A 77 7.58 2.15 -24.17
N GLY A 78 7.68 3.10 -25.12
CA GLY A 78 8.46 2.91 -26.36
C GLY A 78 7.83 1.95 -27.36
N GLY A 79 6.53 1.64 -27.24
CA GLY A 79 5.80 0.72 -28.12
C GLY A 79 5.98 -0.77 -27.75
N THR A 80 6.99 -1.13 -26.96
CA THR A 80 7.29 -2.53 -26.62
C THR A 80 6.67 -2.97 -25.29
N ILE A 81 6.62 -2.10 -24.26
CA ILE A 81 6.08 -2.46 -22.95
C ILE A 81 4.54 -2.52 -23.00
N LYS A 82 4.00 -3.67 -22.63
CA LYS A 82 2.55 -3.92 -22.55
C LYS A 82 1.99 -3.67 -21.16
N LEU A 83 0.69 -3.39 -21.06
CA LEU A 83 -0.05 -3.30 -19.79
C LEU A 83 -1.12 -4.39 -19.73
N LEU A 84 -0.99 -5.32 -18.79
CA LEU A 84 -1.98 -6.37 -18.52
C LEU A 84 -2.81 -5.96 -17.30
N GLN A 85 -4.08 -5.59 -17.52
CA GLN A 85 -4.95 -5.11 -16.46
C GLN A 85 -5.71 -6.24 -15.76
N GLN A 86 -5.83 -6.13 -14.44
CA GLN A 86 -6.57 -7.06 -13.57
C GLN A 86 -7.43 -6.27 -12.60
N ASP A 87 -8.72 -6.60 -12.57
CA ASP A 87 -9.70 -5.99 -11.67
C ASP A 87 -9.73 -6.72 -10.33
N THR A 88 -9.63 -5.97 -9.25
CA THR A 88 -9.64 -6.49 -7.88
C THR A 88 -10.91 -6.17 -7.11
N GLN A 89 -11.71 -5.24 -7.58
CA GLN A 89 -12.92 -4.74 -6.88
C GLN A 89 -12.65 -4.25 -5.44
N LEU A 90 -11.40 -3.92 -5.10
CA LEU A 90 -10.91 -3.65 -3.75
C LEU A 90 -11.06 -4.85 -2.77
N ASP A 91 -11.29 -6.04 -3.30
CA ASP A 91 -11.48 -7.28 -2.54
C ASP A 91 -10.16 -8.08 -2.42
N PRO A 92 -9.73 -8.46 -1.19
CA PRO A 92 -8.49 -9.22 -0.99
C PRO A 92 -8.47 -10.59 -1.66
N ALA A 93 -9.60 -11.30 -1.75
CA ALA A 93 -9.67 -12.61 -2.38
C ALA A 93 -9.54 -12.49 -3.90
N GLN A 94 -10.24 -11.51 -4.48
CA GLN A 94 -10.11 -11.19 -5.90
C GLN A 94 -8.69 -10.72 -6.24
N ALA A 95 -8.07 -9.90 -5.38
CA ALA A 95 -6.68 -9.51 -5.52
C ALA A 95 -5.73 -10.71 -5.53
N SER A 96 -5.94 -11.69 -4.65
CA SER A 96 -5.16 -12.95 -4.62
C SER A 96 -5.32 -13.74 -5.92
N THR A 97 -6.55 -13.87 -6.43
CA THR A 97 -6.84 -14.57 -7.69
C THR A 97 -6.14 -13.91 -8.87
N THR A 98 -6.31 -12.60 -9.02
CA THR A 98 -5.68 -11.82 -10.10
C THR A 98 -4.16 -11.73 -9.94
N GLY A 99 -3.66 -11.67 -8.70
CA GLY A 99 -2.24 -11.70 -8.39
C GLY A 99 -1.58 -13.03 -8.78
N THR A 100 -2.28 -14.15 -8.60
CA THR A 100 -1.80 -15.46 -9.04
C THR A 100 -1.66 -15.51 -10.57
N LYS A 101 -2.62 -14.96 -11.31
CA LYS A 101 -2.55 -14.86 -12.78
C LYS A 101 -1.34 -14.01 -13.23
N LEU A 102 -1.14 -12.84 -12.61
CA LEU A 102 0.00 -11.98 -12.93
C LEU A 102 1.34 -12.61 -12.58
N HIS A 103 1.42 -13.35 -11.47
CA HIS A 103 2.65 -14.03 -11.07
C HIS A 103 2.98 -15.19 -12.00
N ALA A 104 1.97 -15.91 -12.52
CA ALA A 104 2.15 -17.06 -13.42
C ALA A 104 2.62 -16.66 -14.82
N ASP A 105 2.31 -15.44 -15.28
CA ASP A 105 2.77 -14.93 -16.58
C ASP A 105 4.22 -14.48 -16.48
N ALA A 106 5.12 -15.22 -17.13
CA ALA A 106 6.56 -14.95 -17.12
C ALA A 106 6.93 -13.58 -17.73
N ASN A 107 6.12 -13.08 -18.69
CA ASN A 107 6.35 -11.78 -19.31
C ASN A 107 6.05 -10.59 -18.36
N VAL A 108 5.28 -10.83 -17.28
CA VAL A 108 5.01 -9.80 -16.27
C VAL A 108 6.25 -9.62 -15.40
N LEU A 109 6.98 -8.54 -15.65
CA LEU A 109 8.24 -8.21 -14.98
C LEU A 109 8.07 -7.31 -13.75
N ALA A 110 6.97 -6.56 -13.69
CA ALA A 110 6.57 -5.75 -12.53
C ALA A 110 5.05 -5.59 -12.48
N VAL A 111 4.51 -5.26 -11.31
CA VAL A 111 3.10 -4.89 -11.14
C VAL A 111 3.00 -3.46 -10.62
N VAL A 112 2.08 -2.67 -11.17
CA VAL A 112 1.65 -1.38 -10.63
C VAL A 112 0.29 -1.56 -9.95
N GLY A 113 0.23 -1.25 -8.66
CA GLY A 113 -0.83 -1.65 -7.74
C GLY A 113 -0.33 -2.69 -6.72
N PRO A 114 -1.25 -3.35 -5.97
CA PRO A 114 -2.66 -3.03 -5.85
C PRO A 114 -2.94 -1.67 -5.22
N ALA A 115 -4.20 -1.23 -5.32
CA ALA A 115 -4.61 0.07 -4.81
C ALA A 115 -4.77 0.09 -3.29
N GLY A 116 -5.39 -0.94 -2.71
CA GLY A 116 -5.73 -1.02 -1.28
C GLY A 116 -4.68 -1.75 -0.45
N SER A 117 -4.52 -1.33 0.81
CA SER A 117 -3.59 -1.97 1.75
C SER A 117 -3.93 -3.43 2.04
N GLN A 118 -5.22 -3.79 2.09
CA GLN A 118 -5.71 -5.15 2.25
C GLN A 118 -5.36 -6.04 1.06
N GLU A 119 -5.39 -5.46 -0.14
CA GLU A 119 -5.01 -6.15 -1.37
C GLU A 119 -3.50 -6.41 -1.43
N VAL A 120 -2.68 -5.42 -1.05
CA VAL A 120 -1.21 -5.60 -0.94
C VAL A 120 -0.88 -6.73 0.01
N LEU A 121 -1.54 -6.80 1.18
CA LEU A 121 -1.34 -7.91 2.13
C LEU A 121 -1.74 -9.27 1.54
N ALA A 122 -2.80 -9.31 0.75
CA ALA A 122 -3.31 -10.53 0.12
C ALA A 122 -2.38 -11.06 -0.98
N VAL A 123 -1.80 -10.18 -1.80
CA VAL A 123 -0.89 -10.60 -2.89
C VAL A 123 0.55 -10.80 -2.43
N ALA A 124 0.97 -10.22 -1.32
CA ALA A 124 2.35 -10.28 -0.85
C ALA A 124 2.92 -11.71 -0.74
N PRO A 125 2.21 -12.72 -0.18
CA PRO A 125 2.69 -14.10 -0.16
C PRO A 125 2.82 -14.71 -1.55
N ILE A 126 1.98 -14.30 -2.52
CA ILE A 126 2.01 -14.76 -3.90
C ILE A 126 3.24 -14.19 -4.62
N TYR A 127 3.43 -12.88 -4.53
CA TYR A 127 4.54 -12.18 -5.21
C TYR A 127 5.92 -12.42 -4.59
N ARG A 128 5.97 -13.01 -3.39
CA ARG A 128 7.22 -13.45 -2.75
C ARG A 128 7.67 -14.86 -3.10
N LYS A 129 6.85 -15.66 -3.80
CA LYS A 129 7.23 -17.02 -4.26
C LYS A 129 8.49 -16.98 -5.12
N ALA A 130 8.95 -18.12 -5.57
CA ALA A 130 10.05 -18.23 -6.53
C ALA A 130 9.87 -17.21 -7.66
N GLN A 131 10.95 -16.56 -8.11
CA GLN A 131 10.90 -15.47 -9.08
C GLN A 131 10.07 -14.26 -8.60
N ARG A 132 10.44 -13.75 -7.44
CA ARG A 132 9.76 -12.60 -6.80
C ARG A 132 9.34 -11.55 -7.80
N LEU A 133 8.04 -11.28 -7.85
CA LEU A 133 7.47 -10.26 -8.71
C LEU A 133 7.47 -8.92 -7.97
N PRO A 134 8.27 -7.92 -8.40
CA PRO A 134 8.26 -6.60 -7.77
C PRO A 134 6.96 -5.87 -8.08
N PHE A 135 6.44 -5.11 -7.10
CA PHE A 135 5.20 -4.36 -7.26
C PHE A 135 5.22 -3.01 -6.55
N ILE A 136 4.53 -2.05 -7.16
CA ILE A 136 4.60 -0.64 -6.77
C ILE A 136 3.19 -0.10 -6.63
N SER A 137 2.77 0.26 -5.42
CA SER A 137 1.46 0.89 -5.22
C SER A 137 1.52 2.41 -5.40
N GLY A 138 0.48 2.95 -6.05
CA GLY A 138 0.23 4.38 -6.13
C GLY A 138 -0.65 4.93 -5.00
N SER A 139 -1.09 4.08 -4.05
CA SER A 139 -2.08 4.51 -3.05
C SER A 139 -2.12 3.72 -1.74
N ALA A 140 -1.50 2.55 -1.62
CA ALA A 140 -1.55 1.76 -0.39
C ALA A 140 -0.66 2.36 0.71
N THR A 141 -1.27 2.91 1.76
CA THR A 141 -0.58 3.74 2.76
C THR A 141 -0.27 3.04 4.08
N ARG A 142 -0.85 1.87 4.37
CA ARG A 142 -0.63 1.17 5.65
C ARG A 142 0.86 1.07 5.97
N THR A 143 1.26 1.50 7.19
CA THR A 143 2.66 1.57 7.63
C THR A 143 3.38 0.23 7.57
N SER A 144 2.71 -0.87 7.96
CA SER A 144 3.35 -2.18 8.03
C SER A 144 3.73 -2.82 6.69
N LEU A 145 3.28 -2.26 5.55
CA LEU A 145 3.61 -2.81 4.23
C LEU A 145 5.10 -2.69 3.89
N THR A 146 5.80 -1.74 4.52
CA THR A 146 7.23 -1.48 4.33
C THR A 146 8.06 -1.67 5.61
N ASN A 147 7.60 -2.53 6.52
CA ASN A 147 8.36 -2.88 7.74
C ASN A 147 9.52 -3.87 7.48
N GLY A 148 9.70 -4.33 6.24
CA GLY A 148 10.70 -5.31 5.82
C GLY A 148 10.15 -6.70 5.53
N SER A 149 8.88 -6.98 5.90
CA SER A 149 8.24 -8.28 5.65
C SER A 149 7.88 -8.52 4.18
N ILE A 150 7.79 -7.46 3.36
CA ILE A 150 7.46 -7.52 1.93
C ILE A 150 8.58 -6.83 1.13
N PRO A 151 9.74 -7.48 0.93
CA PRO A 151 10.96 -6.84 0.41
C PRO A 151 10.90 -6.47 -1.08
N ASN A 152 9.89 -6.90 -1.81
CA ASN A 152 9.62 -6.61 -3.22
C ASN A 152 8.48 -5.61 -3.42
N PHE A 153 7.96 -5.01 -2.34
CA PHE A 153 6.94 -3.96 -2.36
C PHE A 153 7.56 -2.57 -2.33
N PHE A 154 7.01 -1.67 -3.14
CA PHE A 154 7.34 -0.25 -3.22
C PHE A 154 6.07 0.59 -3.22
N ARG A 155 6.17 1.85 -2.79
CA ARG A 155 5.07 2.82 -2.95
C ARG A 155 5.61 4.21 -3.24
N VAL A 156 4.86 4.95 -4.03
CA VAL A 156 5.20 6.32 -4.44
C VAL A 156 4.44 7.39 -3.64
N VAL A 157 3.71 6.97 -2.61
CA VAL A 157 2.94 7.81 -1.68
C VAL A 157 3.46 7.65 -0.27
N PRO A 158 3.31 8.65 0.62
CA PRO A 158 3.69 8.53 2.02
C PRO A 158 2.82 7.48 2.73
N ASN A 159 3.27 6.97 3.85
CA ASN A 159 2.53 5.98 4.64
C ASN A 159 1.79 6.61 5.84
N ASP A 160 0.97 5.79 6.50
CA ASP A 160 0.09 6.23 7.59
C ASP A 160 0.83 6.69 8.84
N SER A 161 2.14 6.41 8.99
CA SER A 161 2.94 7.01 10.06
C SER A 161 3.13 8.52 9.89
N VAL A 162 2.89 9.03 8.67
CA VAL A 162 2.85 10.46 8.34
C VAL A 162 1.39 10.96 8.34
N GLN A 163 0.45 10.17 7.80
CA GLN A 163 -0.96 10.58 7.71
C GLN A 163 -1.59 10.80 9.09
N ALA A 164 -1.42 9.85 10.00
CA ALA A 164 -2.08 9.90 11.30
C ALA A 164 -1.69 11.15 12.13
N PRO A 165 -0.41 11.49 12.34
CA PRO A 165 -0.05 12.69 13.06
C PRO A 165 -0.43 13.98 12.30
N THR A 166 -0.35 14.00 10.95
CA THR A 166 -0.79 15.14 10.13
C THR A 166 -2.27 15.42 10.32
N THR A 167 -3.11 14.39 10.23
CA THR A 167 -4.56 14.50 10.44
C THR A 167 -4.90 14.97 11.85
N ALA A 168 -4.31 14.32 12.88
CA ALA A 168 -4.57 14.66 14.27
C ALA A 168 -4.13 16.08 14.61
N LYS A 169 -2.97 16.53 14.08
CA LYS A 169 -2.48 17.89 14.25
C LYS A 169 -3.46 18.90 13.65
N TYR A 170 -3.96 18.64 12.45
CA TYR A 170 -4.91 19.54 11.77
C TYR A 170 -6.22 19.62 12.55
N ILE A 171 -6.81 18.51 12.93
CA ILE A 171 -8.05 18.43 13.73
C ILE A 171 -7.90 19.24 15.02
N ARG A 172 -6.79 19.03 15.74
CA ARG A 172 -6.55 19.70 17.03
C ARG A 172 -6.19 21.19 16.90
N GLN A 173 -5.24 21.51 15.99
CA GLN A 173 -4.64 22.86 15.96
C GLN A 173 -5.38 23.83 15.05
N VAL A 174 -5.97 23.35 13.95
CA VAL A 174 -6.65 24.18 12.95
C VAL A 174 -8.15 24.16 13.18
N LEU A 175 -8.77 22.98 13.31
CA LEU A 175 -10.20 22.87 13.58
C LEU A 175 -10.55 23.09 15.06
N LYS A 176 -9.54 23.11 15.96
CA LYS A 176 -9.71 23.34 17.41
C LYS A 176 -10.66 22.38 18.09
N ALA A 177 -10.74 21.14 17.58
CA ALA A 177 -11.63 20.12 18.11
C ALA A 177 -11.22 19.68 19.52
N ASN A 178 -12.20 19.63 20.45
CA ASN A 178 -12.08 19.11 21.80
C ASN A 178 -12.61 17.67 21.89
N GLU A 179 -13.58 17.31 21.06
CA GLU A 179 -14.17 15.97 21.00
C GLU A 179 -14.25 15.47 19.55
N VAL A 180 -13.76 14.25 19.33
CA VAL A 180 -13.70 13.59 18.01
C VAL A 180 -14.38 12.24 18.07
N PHE A 181 -15.26 11.96 17.10
CA PHE A 181 -15.88 10.68 16.88
C PHE A 181 -15.21 9.98 15.68
N ILE A 182 -14.53 8.86 15.91
CA ILE A 182 -13.86 8.10 14.87
C ILE A 182 -14.68 6.89 14.51
N VAL A 183 -14.87 6.66 13.19
CA VAL A 183 -15.50 5.44 12.70
C VAL A 183 -14.58 4.75 11.70
N ASP A 184 -14.02 3.60 12.05
CA ASP A 184 -13.30 2.77 11.08
C ASP A 184 -14.23 1.81 10.33
N ASP A 185 -13.86 1.43 9.09
CA ASP A 185 -14.62 0.51 8.24
C ASP A 185 -14.15 -0.96 8.35
N GLN A 186 -13.40 -1.28 9.40
CA GLN A 186 -12.87 -2.61 9.72
C GLN A 186 -11.83 -3.19 8.75
N THR A 187 -11.45 -2.48 7.72
CA THR A 187 -10.43 -2.93 6.77
C THR A 187 -9.01 -2.92 7.35
N ALA A 188 -8.11 -3.62 6.68
CA ALA A 188 -6.69 -3.61 7.02
C ALA A 188 -6.02 -2.24 6.79
N TYR A 189 -6.63 -1.34 6.01
CA TYR A 189 -6.27 0.06 5.88
C TYR A 189 -6.81 0.89 7.05
N SER A 190 -8.12 0.86 7.26
CA SER A 190 -8.85 1.78 8.12
C SER A 190 -8.50 1.65 9.61
N ARG A 191 -8.50 0.41 10.13
CA ARG A 191 -8.25 0.16 11.56
C ARG A 191 -6.92 0.72 12.07
N PRO A 192 -5.76 0.42 11.44
CA PRO A 192 -4.48 0.94 11.92
C PRO A 192 -4.36 2.45 11.77
N LEU A 193 -4.92 3.04 10.71
CA LEU A 193 -4.95 4.49 10.54
C LEU A 193 -5.80 5.16 11.63
N ALA A 194 -7.00 4.63 11.90
CA ALA A 194 -7.84 5.09 13.01
C ALA A 194 -7.13 4.99 14.37
N ASN A 195 -6.40 3.89 14.63
CA ASN A 195 -5.58 3.74 15.84
C ASN A 195 -4.53 4.84 15.95
N GLY A 196 -3.82 5.12 14.86
CA GLY A 196 -2.80 6.16 14.82
C GLY A 196 -3.37 7.55 15.08
N VAL A 197 -4.48 7.91 14.41
CA VAL A 197 -5.15 9.20 14.62
C VAL A 197 -5.67 9.32 16.06
N GLN A 198 -6.35 8.29 16.58
CA GLN A 198 -6.83 8.25 17.95
C GLN A 198 -5.70 8.47 18.98
N ALA A 199 -4.58 7.76 18.82
CA ALA A 199 -3.44 7.89 19.72
C ALA A 199 -2.87 9.32 19.72
N ASN A 200 -2.70 9.93 18.55
CA ASN A 200 -2.19 11.30 18.42
C ASN A 200 -3.18 12.35 18.96
N LEU A 201 -4.49 12.17 18.77
CA LEU A 201 -5.51 13.06 19.34
C LEU A 201 -5.53 12.99 20.87
N LYS A 202 -5.56 11.77 21.45
CA LYS A 202 -5.55 11.56 22.90
C LYS A 202 -4.28 12.11 23.54
N ALA A 203 -3.11 11.91 22.93
CA ALA A 203 -1.85 12.49 23.38
C ALA A 203 -1.88 14.03 23.37
N GLY A 204 -2.72 14.63 22.52
CA GLY A 204 -2.97 16.07 22.47
C GLY A 204 -4.10 16.57 23.36
N GLY A 205 -4.67 15.73 24.24
CA GLY A 205 -5.75 16.12 25.18
C GLY A 205 -7.16 16.10 24.58
N VAL A 206 -7.35 15.62 23.37
CA VAL A 206 -8.66 15.56 22.70
C VAL A 206 -9.44 14.33 23.19
N LYS A 207 -10.71 14.52 23.56
CA LYS A 207 -11.63 13.42 23.88
C LYS A 207 -11.98 12.66 22.59
N VAL A 208 -11.81 11.33 22.60
CA VAL A 208 -12.06 10.51 21.41
C VAL A 208 -13.00 9.36 21.75
N THR A 209 -14.13 9.32 21.06
CA THR A 209 -15.05 8.19 21.00
C THR A 209 -14.82 7.43 19.69
N ARG A 210 -14.82 6.10 19.74
CA ARG A 210 -14.58 5.26 18.57
C ARG A 210 -15.67 4.23 18.36
N ASN A 211 -16.07 4.08 17.12
CA ASN A 211 -16.92 3.03 16.61
C ASN A 211 -16.32 2.37 15.38
N SER A 212 -16.90 1.24 14.98
CA SER A 212 -16.51 0.51 13.78
C SER A 212 -17.76 0.07 13.03
N VAL A 213 -17.66 0.01 11.71
CA VAL A 213 -18.73 -0.48 10.83
C VAL A 213 -18.10 -1.40 9.78
N ASN A 214 -18.84 -2.39 9.29
CA ASN A 214 -18.33 -3.17 8.16
C ASN A 214 -18.36 -2.33 6.88
N GLN A 215 -17.30 -2.38 6.07
CA GLN A 215 -17.16 -1.60 4.83
C GLN A 215 -18.33 -1.78 3.85
N LYS A 216 -19.02 -2.91 3.89
CA LYS A 216 -20.17 -3.23 3.01
C LYS A 216 -21.51 -2.64 3.49
N VAL A 217 -21.54 -2.02 4.65
CA VAL A 217 -22.74 -1.34 5.17
C VAL A 217 -22.97 -0.05 4.41
N THR A 218 -24.23 0.22 4.06
CA THR A 218 -24.65 1.42 3.31
C THR A 218 -25.70 2.26 4.04
N ASP A 219 -26.17 1.81 5.21
CA ASP A 219 -27.02 2.60 6.11
C ASP A 219 -26.28 2.82 7.44
N PHE A 220 -26.07 4.07 7.77
CA PHE A 220 -25.31 4.50 8.95
C PHE A 220 -26.17 5.20 9.99
N SER A 221 -27.50 5.20 9.83
CA SER A 221 -28.45 5.95 10.69
C SER A 221 -28.25 5.67 12.17
N SER A 222 -28.16 4.36 12.54
CA SER A 222 -27.89 3.94 13.92
C SER A 222 -26.50 4.33 14.43
N LEU A 223 -25.54 4.53 13.56
CA LEU A 223 -24.19 4.96 13.92
C LEU A 223 -24.13 6.47 14.09
N VAL A 224 -24.80 7.20 13.20
CA VAL A 224 -24.94 8.66 13.25
C VAL A 224 -25.66 9.10 14.52
N SER A 225 -26.69 8.38 14.96
CA SER A 225 -27.41 8.69 16.22
C SER A 225 -26.53 8.65 17.47
N LYS A 226 -25.38 7.93 17.42
CA LYS A 226 -24.41 7.87 18.53
C LYS A 226 -23.47 9.08 18.58
N ILE A 227 -23.51 9.97 17.58
CA ILE A 227 -22.72 11.20 17.58
C ILE A 227 -23.36 12.16 18.58
N GLY A 228 -22.67 12.41 19.70
CA GLY A 228 -23.11 13.35 20.73
C GLY A 228 -23.04 14.80 20.24
N ASP A 229 -23.86 15.66 20.85
CA ASP A 229 -23.94 17.09 20.46
C ASP A 229 -22.63 17.88 20.73
N GLY A 230 -21.76 17.37 21.61
CA GLY A 230 -20.44 17.97 21.90
C GLY A 230 -19.33 17.51 20.93
N VAL A 231 -19.63 16.67 19.93
CA VAL A 231 -18.63 16.22 18.95
C VAL A 231 -18.35 17.31 17.93
N ASP A 232 -17.10 17.78 17.88
CA ASP A 232 -16.66 18.81 16.92
C ASP A 232 -16.32 18.22 15.55
N VAL A 233 -15.73 17.01 15.53
CA VAL A 233 -15.24 16.36 14.31
C VAL A 233 -15.61 14.90 14.28
N VAL A 234 -16.06 14.42 13.11
CA VAL A 234 -16.17 13.00 12.77
C VAL A 234 -15.03 12.66 11.82
N TYR A 235 -14.19 11.68 12.19
CA TYR A 235 -13.10 11.18 11.35
C TYR A 235 -13.46 9.85 10.71
N LEU A 236 -13.40 9.79 9.37
CA LEU A 236 -13.73 8.63 8.55
C LEU A 236 -12.49 8.15 7.77
N PRO A 237 -11.70 7.21 8.29
CA PRO A 237 -10.61 6.57 7.53
C PRO A 237 -11.16 5.48 6.58
N TRP A 238 -12.01 5.87 5.64
CA TRP A 238 -12.72 4.97 4.74
C TRP A 238 -12.19 5.01 3.31
N GLN A 239 -12.48 3.95 2.53
CA GLN A 239 -12.08 3.81 1.13
C GLN A 239 -13.25 3.88 0.15
N ILE A 240 -14.49 3.72 0.61
CA ILE A 240 -15.69 3.82 -0.23
C ILE A 240 -16.26 5.23 -0.08
N ALA A 241 -15.96 6.08 -1.06
CA ALA A 241 -16.34 7.50 -1.01
C ALA A 241 -17.86 7.71 -1.01
N ALA A 242 -18.62 6.87 -1.72
CA ALA A 242 -20.08 6.89 -1.70
C ALA A 242 -20.64 6.64 -0.29
N ASN A 243 -20.03 5.74 0.47
CA ASN A 243 -20.42 5.49 1.87
C ASN A 243 -20.15 6.72 2.74
N GLY A 244 -19.04 7.40 2.54
CA GLY A 244 -18.77 8.69 3.21
C GLY A 244 -19.80 9.77 2.87
N GLN A 245 -20.26 9.80 1.62
CA GLN A 245 -21.32 10.71 1.17
C GLN A 245 -22.63 10.40 1.86
N ILE A 246 -23.06 9.13 1.89
CA ILE A 246 -24.30 8.69 2.57
C ILE A 246 -24.21 9.02 4.07
N PHE A 247 -23.09 8.71 4.71
CA PHE A 247 -22.88 9.03 6.12
C PHE A 247 -23.05 10.53 6.41
N GLY A 248 -22.47 11.40 5.59
CA GLY A 248 -22.59 12.84 5.73
C GLY A 248 -24.01 13.37 5.47
N GLN A 249 -24.76 12.74 4.55
CA GLN A 249 -26.17 13.04 4.32
C GLN A 249 -27.03 12.66 5.54
N GLN A 250 -26.84 11.47 6.07
CA GLN A 250 -27.57 11.02 7.27
C GLN A 250 -27.20 11.85 8.52
N MET A 251 -25.95 12.35 8.63
CA MET A 251 -25.60 13.33 9.67
C MET A 251 -26.47 14.59 9.54
N LYS A 252 -26.60 15.12 8.33
CA LYS A 252 -27.42 16.32 8.08
C LYS A 252 -28.91 16.06 8.38
N GLU A 253 -29.46 14.93 7.95
CA GLU A 253 -30.83 14.52 8.20
C GLU A 253 -31.15 14.39 9.70
N GLN A 254 -30.18 13.95 10.51
CA GLN A 254 -30.28 13.85 11.96
C GLN A 254 -29.83 15.13 12.71
N GLY A 255 -29.62 16.25 12.01
CA GLY A 255 -29.26 17.52 12.62
C GLY A 255 -27.88 17.55 13.26
N LYS A 256 -26.95 16.64 12.89
CA LYS A 256 -25.58 16.62 13.41
C LYS A 256 -24.73 17.68 12.71
N SER A 257 -24.06 18.54 13.49
CA SER A 257 -23.29 19.67 13.01
C SER A 257 -21.77 19.43 12.96
N ALA A 258 -21.29 18.28 13.44
CA ALA A 258 -19.86 17.94 13.47
C ALA A 258 -19.23 17.98 12.07
N ILE A 259 -18.00 18.49 11.99
CA ILE A 259 -17.24 18.55 10.72
C ILE A 259 -16.73 17.17 10.35
N ILE A 260 -16.92 16.73 9.10
CA ILE A 260 -16.35 15.48 8.63
C ILE A 260 -14.92 15.72 8.14
N VAL A 261 -13.98 14.92 8.64
CA VAL A 261 -12.63 14.79 8.10
C VAL A 261 -12.47 13.36 7.55
N GLY A 262 -12.33 13.24 6.25
CA GLY A 262 -12.08 11.98 5.56
C GLY A 262 -10.58 11.74 5.38
N SER A 263 -10.18 10.46 5.34
CA SER A 263 -8.84 10.07 4.91
C SER A 263 -8.68 10.15 3.38
N ASP A 264 -7.51 9.77 2.88
CA ASP A 264 -7.20 9.74 1.45
C ASP A 264 -8.19 8.89 0.62
N GLY A 265 -8.74 7.84 1.20
CA GLY A 265 -9.75 7.01 0.52
C GLY A 265 -11.06 7.73 0.18
N LEU A 266 -11.38 8.83 0.85
CA LEU A 266 -12.53 9.68 0.52
C LEU A 266 -12.20 10.79 -0.51
N ASP A 267 -10.97 10.87 -1.01
CA ASP A 267 -10.59 11.84 -2.05
C ASP A 267 -11.14 11.44 -3.42
N SER A 268 -12.41 11.72 -3.64
CA SER A 268 -13.18 11.30 -4.81
C SER A 268 -14.22 12.34 -5.22
N GLY A 269 -14.66 12.27 -6.47
CA GLY A 269 -15.84 12.99 -6.95
C GLY A 269 -17.16 12.52 -6.35
N ASP A 270 -17.18 11.36 -5.66
CA ASP A 270 -18.38 10.79 -5.03
C ASP A 270 -18.56 11.25 -3.58
N PHE A 271 -17.56 11.89 -2.98
CA PHE A 271 -17.64 12.54 -1.67
C PHE A 271 -17.61 14.07 -1.83
N LYS A 272 -18.76 14.72 -1.61
CA LYS A 272 -19.00 16.16 -1.88
C LYS A 272 -19.62 16.91 -0.72
N ILE A 273 -19.55 16.37 0.51
CA ILE A 273 -20.12 17.04 1.68
C ILE A 273 -19.42 18.37 1.87
N GLN A 274 -20.16 19.46 1.63
CA GLN A 274 -19.64 20.82 1.75
C GLN A 274 -19.21 21.12 3.19
N GLY A 275 -18.06 21.75 3.36
CA GLY A 275 -17.50 22.06 4.67
C GLY A 275 -16.65 20.95 5.26
N SER A 276 -16.68 19.74 4.70
CA SER A 276 -15.81 18.65 5.11
C SER A 276 -14.37 18.83 4.61
N TYR A 277 -13.48 17.97 5.10
CA TYR A 277 -12.07 17.93 4.71
C TYR A 277 -11.69 16.52 4.25
N VAL A 278 -10.73 16.44 3.33
CA VAL A 278 -10.09 15.19 2.95
C VAL A 278 -8.57 15.31 3.08
N VAL A 279 -7.95 14.28 3.61
CA VAL A 279 -6.48 14.15 3.69
C VAL A 279 -6.04 13.38 2.46
N ALA A 280 -5.11 13.92 1.67
CA ALA A 280 -4.65 13.30 0.43
C ALA A 280 -3.15 13.07 0.44
N PHE A 281 -2.70 11.94 -0.09
CA PHE A 281 -1.29 11.55 -0.15
C PHE A 281 -0.51 12.21 -1.30
N ALA A 282 -1.17 12.99 -2.13
CA ALA A 282 -0.54 13.70 -3.25
C ALA A 282 -1.12 15.11 -3.40
N PRO A 283 -0.36 16.05 -3.94
CA PRO A 283 -0.86 17.39 -4.26
C PRO A 283 -1.81 17.34 -5.45
N ASP A 284 -2.61 18.38 -5.62
CA ASP A 284 -3.27 18.63 -6.91
C ASP A 284 -2.20 19.03 -7.94
N ILE A 285 -1.92 18.13 -8.87
CA ILE A 285 -0.88 18.33 -9.89
C ILE A 285 -1.18 19.49 -10.83
N ARG A 286 -2.43 19.98 -10.88
CA ARG A 286 -2.84 21.14 -11.69
C ARG A 286 -2.24 22.45 -11.16
N GLY A 287 -1.98 22.51 -9.84
CA GLY A 287 -1.30 23.63 -9.20
C GLY A 287 0.23 23.59 -9.29
N ILE A 288 0.83 22.52 -9.82
CA ILE A 288 2.28 22.39 -9.94
C ILE A 288 2.78 23.06 -11.22
N LYS A 289 3.62 24.08 -11.08
CA LYS A 289 4.25 24.75 -12.21
C LYS A 289 5.00 23.74 -13.09
N GLY A 290 4.74 23.74 -14.39
CA GLY A 290 5.37 22.83 -15.35
C GLY A 290 4.49 21.63 -15.76
N ASN A 291 3.42 21.30 -15.03
CA ASN A 291 2.55 20.17 -15.37
C ASN A 291 1.51 20.47 -16.46
N ALA A 292 1.36 21.71 -16.92
CA ALA A 292 0.33 22.07 -17.89
C ALA A 292 0.39 21.22 -19.19
N ALA A 293 1.59 20.98 -19.72
CA ALA A 293 1.78 20.14 -20.91
C ALA A 293 1.44 18.66 -20.62
N PHE A 294 1.80 18.15 -19.45
CA PHE A 294 1.44 16.81 -19.01
C PHE A 294 -0.08 16.64 -18.93
N ILE A 295 -0.77 17.58 -18.30
CA ILE A 295 -2.24 17.55 -18.11
C ILE A 295 -2.96 17.60 -19.46
N ARG A 296 -2.54 18.50 -20.37
CA ARG A 296 -3.09 18.54 -21.75
C ARG A 296 -2.85 17.22 -22.49
N GLY A 297 -1.64 16.65 -22.36
CA GLY A 297 -1.30 15.38 -23.00
C GLY A 297 -2.06 14.18 -22.44
N TYR A 298 -2.43 14.20 -21.15
CA TYR A 298 -3.32 13.20 -20.57
C TYR A 298 -4.72 13.26 -21.20
N GLY A 299 -5.25 14.46 -21.43
CA GLY A 299 -6.46 14.71 -22.21
C GLY A 299 -7.78 14.25 -21.59
N LYS A 300 -7.74 13.66 -20.37
CA LYS A 300 -8.93 13.19 -19.63
C LYS A 300 -9.13 14.02 -18.36
N LYS A 301 -10.37 14.17 -17.94
CA LYS A 301 -10.69 14.75 -16.63
C LYS A 301 -10.30 13.75 -15.53
N PHE A 302 -9.79 14.25 -14.41
CA PHE A 302 -9.58 13.51 -13.17
C PHE A 302 -9.97 14.41 -12.00
N VAL A 303 -10.44 13.83 -10.93
CA VAL A 303 -11.02 14.55 -9.78
C VAL A 303 -10.35 14.22 -8.46
N SER A 304 -9.69 13.07 -8.39
CA SER A 304 -8.99 12.61 -7.20
C SER A 304 -7.46 12.75 -7.34
N ASN A 305 -6.74 12.47 -6.28
CA ASN A 305 -5.28 12.40 -6.30
C ASN A 305 -4.76 10.95 -6.43
N PHE A 306 -5.58 9.99 -6.90
CA PHE A 306 -5.18 8.60 -7.09
C PHE A 306 -4.42 8.35 -8.39
N GLY A 307 -4.78 9.05 -9.46
CA GLY A 307 -4.19 8.84 -10.78
C GLY A 307 -2.73 9.27 -10.90
N PRO A 308 -2.37 10.50 -10.54
CA PRO A 308 -1.00 11.01 -10.71
C PRO A 308 0.08 10.16 -10.03
N PRO A 309 -0.07 9.65 -8.79
CA PRO A 309 0.88 8.70 -8.21
C PRO A 309 0.99 7.40 -9.00
N MET A 310 -0.10 6.89 -9.56
CA MET A 310 -0.04 5.68 -10.39
C MET A 310 0.74 5.92 -11.70
N TYR A 311 0.68 7.13 -12.28
CA TYR A 311 1.59 7.48 -13.37
C TYR A 311 3.05 7.37 -12.93
N VAL A 312 3.41 7.90 -11.76
CA VAL A 312 4.77 7.86 -11.22
C VAL A 312 5.21 6.43 -10.91
N ALA A 313 4.34 5.61 -10.35
CA ALA A 313 4.60 4.18 -10.10
C ALA A 313 4.88 3.44 -11.43
N THR A 314 4.07 3.69 -12.46
CA THR A 314 4.24 3.10 -13.78
C THR A 314 5.52 3.61 -14.46
N GLN A 315 5.83 4.90 -14.33
CA GLN A 315 7.10 5.48 -14.82
C GLN A 315 8.32 4.81 -14.17
N ALA A 316 8.28 4.55 -12.87
CA ALA A 316 9.35 3.83 -12.17
C ALA A 316 9.48 2.38 -12.67
N ALA A 317 8.38 1.67 -12.86
CA ALA A 317 8.37 0.32 -13.42
C ALA A 317 8.95 0.29 -14.84
N ILE A 318 8.53 1.20 -15.72
CA ILE A 318 9.05 1.33 -17.08
C ILE A 318 10.57 1.60 -17.07
N ALA A 319 11.03 2.54 -16.24
CA ALA A 319 12.44 2.86 -16.14
C ALA A 319 13.29 1.67 -15.66
N ALA A 320 12.77 0.92 -14.68
CA ALA A 320 13.42 -0.26 -14.14
C ALA A 320 13.50 -1.40 -15.18
N ILE A 321 12.39 -1.65 -15.90
CA ILE A 321 12.34 -2.67 -16.97
C ILE A 321 13.30 -2.30 -18.10
N LYS A 322 13.30 -1.06 -18.58
CA LYS A 322 14.22 -0.60 -19.65
C LYS A 322 15.69 -0.78 -19.28
N LYS A 323 16.04 -0.52 -18.02
CA LYS A 323 17.41 -0.74 -17.53
C LYS A 323 17.75 -2.23 -17.40
N ALA A 324 16.83 -3.04 -16.93
CA ALA A 324 17.02 -4.48 -16.83
C ALA A 324 17.12 -5.14 -18.21
N CYS A 325 16.41 -4.62 -19.20
CA CYS A 325 16.38 -5.12 -20.58
C CYS A 325 17.52 -4.57 -21.47
N ALA A 326 18.54 -3.92 -20.92
CA ALA A 326 19.58 -3.29 -21.73
C ALA A 326 20.40 -4.28 -22.57
N ASP A 327 20.48 -5.54 -22.16
CA ASP A 327 21.15 -6.62 -22.87
C ASP A 327 20.19 -7.55 -23.66
N GLY A 328 18.93 -7.17 -23.79
CA GLY A 328 17.90 -7.94 -24.50
C GLY A 328 17.12 -8.94 -23.65
N ASN A 329 17.51 -9.18 -22.40
CA ASN A 329 16.85 -10.10 -21.48
C ASN A 329 16.74 -9.50 -20.08
N ALA A 330 15.69 -9.87 -19.35
CA ALA A 330 15.53 -9.44 -17.97
C ALA A 330 14.96 -10.52 -17.06
N THR A 331 15.32 -10.45 -15.79
CA THR A 331 14.68 -11.19 -14.71
C THR A 331 13.90 -10.24 -13.80
N ARG A 332 12.89 -10.73 -13.11
CA ARG A 332 12.18 -9.98 -12.07
C ARG A 332 13.11 -9.47 -10.97
N ALA A 333 14.17 -10.23 -10.65
CA ALA A 333 15.18 -9.84 -9.68
C ALA A 333 15.97 -8.60 -10.14
N GLU A 334 16.30 -8.53 -11.42
CA GLU A 334 16.96 -7.35 -12.02
C GLU A 334 16.06 -6.14 -11.99
N VAL A 335 14.81 -6.29 -12.41
CA VAL A 335 13.82 -5.21 -12.32
C VAL A 335 13.67 -4.73 -10.88
N GLN A 336 13.64 -5.63 -9.89
CA GLN A 336 13.59 -5.24 -8.47
C GLN A 336 14.83 -4.47 -8.04
N ARG A 337 16.04 -4.86 -8.50
CA ARG A 337 17.29 -4.12 -8.22
C ARG A 337 17.22 -2.72 -8.81
N GLN A 338 16.76 -2.59 -10.06
CA GLN A 338 16.63 -1.29 -10.73
C GLN A 338 15.59 -0.40 -10.03
N LEU A 339 14.47 -0.98 -9.54
CA LEU A 339 13.49 -0.25 -8.74
C LEU A 339 14.09 0.31 -7.45
N LYS A 340 14.86 -0.49 -6.70
CA LYS A 340 15.57 -0.02 -5.49
C LYS A 340 16.52 1.12 -5.77
N ALA A 341 17.16 1.12 -6.94
CA ALA A 341 18.10 2.15 -7.38
C ALA A 341 17.41 3.33 -8.10
N THR A 342 16.08 3.36 -8.15
CA THR A 342 15.35 4.39 -8.90
C THR A 342 15.60 5.78 -8.34
N PHE A 343 15.97 6.68 -9.23
CA PHE A 343 15.96 8.12 -9.04
C PHE A 343 15.30 8.76 -10.27
N LEU A 344 14.13 9.37 -10.08
CA LEU A 344 13.42 10.11 -11.14
C LEU A 344 13.31 11.56 -10.71
N PRO A 345 14.00 12.49 -11.40
CA PRO A 345 13.90 13.91 -11.10
C PRO A 345 12.61 14.50 -11.66
N LYS A 346 12.12 15.57 -11.04
CA LYS A 346 11.00 16.41 -11.54
C LYS A 346 9.75 15.59 -11.91
N ILE A 347 9.33 14.68 -11.01
CA ILE A 347 8.10 13.92 -11.22
C ILE A 347 6.86 14.82 -11.18
N VAL A 348 5.75 14.36 -11.78
CA VAL A 348 4.49 15.13 -11.85
C VAL A 348 3.89 15.47 -10.48
N LEU A 349 4.28 14.76 -9.42
CA LEU A 349 3.87 15.07 -8.04
C LEU A 349 4.68 16.22 -7.41
N GLY A 350 5.65 16.77 -8.15
CA GLY A 350 6.63 17.71 -7.63
C GLY A 350 7.81 17.00 -6.95
N GLY A 351 9.01 17.58 -7.06
CA GLY A 351 10.23 17.00 -6.51
C GLY A 351 10.75 15.79 -7.29
N ASN A 352 11.34 14.85 -6.58
CA ASN A 352 11.99 13.67 -7.15
C ASN A 352 11.42 12.38 -6.53
N LEU A 353 11.43 11.28 -7.29
CA LEU A 353 11.17 9.96 -6.73
C LEU A 353 12.49 9.29 -6.36
N GLN A 354 12.59 8.87 -5.12
CA GLN A 354 13.61 7.96 -4.61
C GLN A 354 12.99 7.09 -3.53
N PHE A 355 13.35 5.80 -3.51
CA PHE A 355 12.87 4.88 -2.48
C PHE A 355 13.85 4.78 -1.31
N THR A 356 13.31 4.49 -0.12
CA THR A 356 14.09 4.02 1.03
C THR A 356 14.50 2.56 0.80
N ALA A 357 15.41 2.04 1.61
CA ALA A 357 15.80 0.63 1.57
C ALA A 357 14.61 -0.34 1.73
N ARG A 358 13.52 0.12 2.37
CA ARG A 358 12.29 -0.66 2.62
C ARG A 358 11.18 -0.45 1.60
N GLY A 359 11.40 0.39 0.57
CA GLY A 359 10.42 0.61 -0.51
C GLY A 359 9.46 1.79 -0.31
N ASP A 360 9.58 2.57 0.77
CA ASP A 360 8.85 3.82 0.92
C ASP A 360 9.45 4.91 0.04
N VAL A 361 8.62 5.82 -0.46
CA VAL A 361 9.10 7.05 -1.08
C VAL A 361 9.75 7.97 -0.05
N LYS A 362 10.87 8.62 -0.41
CA LYS A 362 11.52 9.64 0.46
C LYS A 362 10.84 11.00 0.32
N GLY A 363 10.68 11.69 1.45
CA GLY A 363 10.27 13.11 1.48
C GLY A 363 8.82 13.41 1.11
N ALA A 364 7.98 12.38 0.89
CA ALA A 364 6.57 12.59 0.61
C ALA A 364 5.78 13.01 1.85
N LYS A 365 4.72 13.79 1.65
CA LYS A 365 3.87 14.33 2.71
C LYS A 365 2.40 14.20 2.35
N PHE A 366 1.52 14.36 3.34
CA PHE A 366 0.08 14.49 3.13
C PHE A 366 -0.32 15.96 3.00
N TYR A 367 -1.44 16.16 2.34
CA TYR A 367 -2.09 17.43 2.05
C TYR A 367 -3.51 17.38 2.58
N ILE A 368 -4.06 18.53 2.97
CA ILE A 368 -5.43 18.64 3.46
C ILE A 368 -6.20 19.59 2.56
N PHE A 369 -7.31 19.10 2.04
CA PHE A 369 -8.21 19.88 1.20
C PHE A 369 -9.54 20.07 1.90
N LYS A 370 -10.06 21.30 1.85
CA LYS A 370 -11.43 21.63 2.24
C LYS A 370 -12.35 21.47 1.04
N LEU A 371 -13.51 20.86 1.23
CA LEU A 371 -14.54 20.70 0.21
C LEU A 371 -15.53 21.87 0.27
N GLY A 372 -15.63 22.59 -0.84
CA GLY A 372 -16.63 23.63 -1.08
C GLY A 372 -17.87 23.08 -1.79
N ALA A 373 -18.69 24.00 -2.32
CA ALA A 373 -19.86 23.64 -3.10
C ALA A 373 -19.51 22.72 -4.29
N GLY A 374 -20.33 21.69 -4.50
CA GLY A 374 -20.12 20.70 -5.56
C GLY A 374 -18.85 19.83 -5.40
N GLY A 375 -18.23 19.83 -4.22
CA GLY A 375 -17.00 19.05 -3.96
C GLY A 375 -15.73 19.75 -4.47
N LYS A 376 -15.75 21.05 -4.78
CA LYS A 376 -14.57 21.81 -5.17
C LYS A 376 -13.53 21.78 -4.06
N LYS A 377 -12.34 21.30 -4.36
CA LYS A 377 -11.22 21.16 -3.41
C LYS A 377 -10.40 22.45 -3.33
N THR A 378 -10.08 22.89 -2.10
CA THR A 378 -9.14 23.97 -1.82
C THR A 378 -8.08 23.46 -0.85
N LEU A 379 -6.80 23.59 -1.20
CA LEU A 379 -5.68 23.21 -0.34
C LEU A 379 -5.65 24.13 0.89
N VAL A 380 -5.59 23.54 2.09
CA VAL A 380 -5.62 24.27 3.37
C VAL A 380 -4.57 23.76 4.37
N GLY A 381 -3.84 22.69 4.04
CA GLY A 381 -2.81 22.12 4.92
C GLY A 381 -1.91 21.08 4.26
#